data_b4b64dadc7058cc08e35aaeaead1f8cd
#
_entry.id   b4b64dadc7058cc08e35aaeaead1f8cd
#
_cell.length_a   1.000
_cell.length_b   1.000
_cell.length_c   1.000
_cell.angle_alpha   90.00
_cell.angle_beta   90.00
_cell.angle_gamma   90.00
#
_symmetry.space_group_name_H-M   'P 1'
#
loop_
_entity.id
_entity.type
_entity.pdbx_description
1 polymer ?
#
loop_
_entity_poly.entity_id
_entity_poly.type
_entity_poly.pdbx_seq_one_letter_code
_entity_poly.pdbx_strand_id
1 'polypeptide(L)'
;IEIIANAVWRPQNTPDELKEAKMIVQYEIEDMPKKIESVEPLVTDWLHKAAFRDNTLGFSKFTTETALPKITEKHVNSYMHQYHAAERLVVAGVGVDHADLVAAVERHFRSGSSTWEKNPDILLPKLPPVDRSIAQYSGGEVDKDLSTLAVGTPYPNLAHVALGFEGVSYRDSDFVAFCVLHMLLGGGGSFSAGGPGKGMYTRLYTDVMNRCHWIYGATAYNHSYADTGLFCVHASSDPEQINDVLIIILEQFFKLSKGVEKEELERAKIQLKSQLMMNLEVRPVMFEDLARQIIGHGYRRKPEEYVEEINKVTAEDIVRIGERMLSGRPSMVGYGDISKLAV
;
A
#
# COMPACT_ATOMS: atom_id res chain seq x y z
N ILE A 1 15.65 17.08 15.54
CA ILE A 1 14.69 17.97 14.83
C ILE A 1 15.41 18.83 13.80
N GLU A 2 16.51 19.48 14.12
CA GLU A 2 17.26 20.34 13.18
C GLU A 2 17.63 19.62 11.88
N ILE A 3 18.22 18.41 11.98
CA ILE A 3 18.59 17.59 10.80
C ILE A 3 17.37 17.27 9.94
N ILE A 4 16.26 16.87 10.58
CA ILE A 4 15.01 16.57 9.88
C ILE A 4 14.48 17.81 9.17
N ALA A 5 14.46 18.96 9.85
CA ALA A 5 14.01 20.23 9.27
C ALA A 5 14.91 20.67 8.10
N ASN A 6 16.23 20.43 8.17
CA ASN A 6 17.13 20.74 7.08
C ASN A 6 16.84 19.83 5.85
N ALA A 7 16.62 18.54 6.07
CA ALA A 7 16.29 17.60 4.97
C ALA A 7 14.94 17.91 4.31
N VAL A 8 13.91 18.23 5.10
CA VAL A 8 12.53 18.40 4.60
C VAL A 8 12.25 19.82 4.13
N TRP A 9 12.84 20.83 4.78
CA TRP A 9 12.48 22.26 4.63
C TRP A 9 13.56 23.09 3.95
N ARG A 10 14.82 22.66 4.05
CA ARG A 10 15.98 23.34 3.52
C ARG A 10 16.90 22.45 2.67
N PRO A 11 16.34 21.63 1.78
CA PRO A 11 17.19 20.78 0.94
C PRO A 11 18.07 21.65 0.02
N GLN A 12 19.23 21.12 -0.31
CA GLN A 12 20.13 21.66 -1.32
C GLN A 12 20.16 20.66 -2.48
N ASN A 13 19.21 20.77 -3.39
CA ASN A 13 19.14 19.90 -4.55
C ASN A 13 20.06 20.48 -5.65
N THR A 14 21.30 19.99 -5.71
CA THR A 14 22.26 20.44 -6.72
C THR A 14 22.08 19.70 -8.06
N PRO A 15 22.50 20.30 -9.19
CA PRO A 15 22.49 19.64 -10.50
C PRO A 15 23.25 18.31 -10.53
N ASP A 16 24.39 18.24 -9.82
CA ASP A 16 25.22 17.03 -9.79
C ASP A 16 24.52 15.90 -9.00
N GLU A 17 23.96 16.20 -7.83
CA GLU A 17 23.19 15.24 -7.04
C GLU A 17 21.96 14.75 -7.82
N LEU A 18 21.26 15.64 -8.53
CA LEU A 18 20.12 15.24 -9.37
C LEU A 18 20.56 14.33 -10.51
N LYS A 19 21.72 14.59 -11.11
CA LYS A 19 22.28 13.74 -12.16
C LYS A 19 22.61 12.33 -11.63
N GLU A 20 23.23 12.25 -10.47
CA GLU A 20 23.53 10.96 -9.82
C GLU A 20 22.24 10.21 -9.43
N ALA A 21 21.27 10.91 -8.84
CA ALA A 21 19.97 10.34 -8.50
C ALA A 21 19.24 9.79 -9.74
N LYS A 22 19.28 10.50 -10.86
CA LYS A 22 18.70 10.00 -12.11
C LYS A 22 19.36 8.73 -12.61
N MET A 23 20.67 8.59 -12.51
CA MET A 23 21.38 7.35 -12.88
C MET A 23 20.92 6.18 -11.99
N ILE A 24 20.80 6.40 -10.67
CA ILE A 24 20.31 5.38 -9.74
C ILE A 24 18.88 4.97 -10.12
N VAL A 25 17.98 5.93 -10.32
CA VAL A 25 16.60 5.66 -10.69
C VAL A 25 16.48 4.94 -12.03
N GLN A 26 17.36 5.29 -13.02
CA GLN A 26 17.41 4.60 -14.29
C GLN A 26 17.76 3.11 -14.10
N TYR A 27 18.79 2.80 -13.30
CA TYR A 27 19.13 1.43 -12.98
C TYR A 27 18.01 0.68 -12.27
N GLU A 28 17.31 1.36 -11.35
CA GLU A 28 16.16 0.76 -10.65
C GLU A 28 15.03 0.42 -11.62
N ILE A 29 14.68 1.33 -12.54
CA ILE A 29 13.64 1.08 -13.56
C ILE A 29 13.99 -0.15 -14.42
N GLU A 30 15.26 -0.27 -14.85
CA GLU A 30 15.71 -1.39 -15.67
C GLU A 30 15.79 -2.73 -14.90
N ASP A 31 16.02 -2.67 -13.59
CA ASP A 31 16.29 -3.82 -12.76
C ASP A 31 15.03 -4.34 -12.01
N MET A 32 14.08 -3.46 -11.71
CA MET A 32 12.82 -3.81 -11.02
C MET A 32 12.08 -5.01 -11.63
N PRO A 33 11.89 -5.11 -12.96
CA PRO A 33 11.19 -6.26 -13.54
C PRO A 33 11.94 -7.60 -13.39
N LYS A 34 13.23 -7.56 -13.04
CA LYS A 34 14.09 -8.73 -12.89
C LYS A 34 14.19 -9.23 -11.46
N LYS A 35 13.72 -8.46 -10.49
CA LYS A 35 13.83 -8.75 -9.06
C LYS A 35 12.52 -9.28 -8.50
N ILE A 36 12.59 -10.40 -7.78
CA ILE A 36 11.42 -11.01 -7.17
C ILE A 36 10.80 -10.12 -6.08
N GLU A 37 11.62 -9.39 -5.33
CA GLU A 37 11.16 -8.45 -4.31
C GLU A 37 10.46 -7.21 -4.87
N SER A 38 10.61 -6.94 -6.16
CA SER A 38 9.94 -5.84 -6.85
C SER A 38 8.56 -6.21 -7.40
N VAL A 39 8.21 -7.50 -7.42
CA VAL A 39 6.94 -7.98 -7.98
C VAL A 39 5.75 -7.39 -7.22
N GLU A 40 5.73 -7.49 -5.90
CA GLU A 40 4.63 -6.98 -5.09
C GLU A 40 4.44 -5.45 -5.23
N PRO A 41 5.47 -4.60 -5.13
CA PRO A 41 5.36 -3.17 -5.40
C PRO A 41 4.83 -2.83 -6.79
N LEU A 42 5.28 -3.55 -7.83
CA LEU A 42 4.84 -3.34 -9.21
C LEU A 42 3.39 -3.75 -9.42
N VAL A 43 3.03 -4.95 -9.00
CA VAL A 43 1.65 -5.47 -9.10
C VAL A 43 0.68 -4.56 -8.35
N THR A 44 1.07 -4.09 -7.15
CA THR A 44 0.27 -3.14 -6.37
C THR A 44 0.06 -1.82 -7.11
N ASP A 45 1.11 -1.26 -7.73
CA ASP A 45 1.03 -0.01 -8.50
C ASP A 45 0.09 -0.16 -9.71
N TRP A 46 0.23 -1.24 -10.46
CA TRP A 46 -0.64 -1.50 -11.60
C TRP A 46 -2.08 -1.83 -11.20
N LEU A 47 -2.28 -2.47 -10.05
CA LEU A 47 -3.62 -2.71 -9.54
C LEU A 47 -4.33 -1.40 -9.16
N HIS A 48 -3.60 -0.44 -8.57
CA HIS A 48 -4.13 0.91 -8.34
C HIS A 48 -4.45 1.62 -9.66
N LYS A 49 -3.60 1.48 -10.67
CA LYS A 49 -3.86 2.01 -12.01
C LYS A 49 -5.13 1.41 -12.63
N ALA A 50 -5.36 0.10 -12.46
CA ALA A 50 -6.57 -0.57 -12.92
C ALA A 50 -7.81 -0.09 -12.14
N ALA A 51 -7.65 0.07 -10.82
CA ALA A 51 -8.74 0.43 -9.91
C ALA A 51 -9.21 1.88 -10.04
N PHE A 52 -8.27 2.83 -10.22
CA PHE A 52 -8.51 4.28 -10.17
C PHE A 52 -8.10 4.97 -11.48
N ARG A 53 -8.45 4.40 -12.60
CA ARG A 53 -8.02 4.78 -13.94
C ARG A 53 -7.96 6.31 -14.16
N ASP A 54 -6.76 6.79 -14.50
CA ASP A 54 -6.47 8.18 -14.90
C ASP A 54 -6.81 9.26 -13.86
N ASN A 55 -6.96 8.89 -12.59
CA ASN A 55 -7.16 9.87 -11.53
C ASN A 55 -6.36 9.49 -10.25
N THR A 56 -5.97 10.49 -9.51
CA THR A 56 -5.32 10.43 -8.19
C THR A 56 -4.50 9.16 -7.91
N LEU A 57 -5.10 8.16 -7.24
CA LEU A 57 -4.48 6.89 -6.87
C LEU A 57 -4.16 5.97 -8.07
N GLY A 58 -4.72 6.25 -9.24
CA GLY A 58 -4.42 5.54 -10.49
C GLY A 58 -3.13 6.01 -11.17
N PHE A 59 -2.53 7.12 -10.72
CA PHE A 59 -1.22 7.53 -11.22
C PHE A 59 -0.12 6.71 -10.56
N SER A 60 0.81 6.20 -11.40
CA SER A 60 1.93 5.42 -10.91
C SER A 60 2.84 6.26 -10.01
N LYS A 61 3.29 5.66 -8.91
CA LYS A 61 4.33 6.22 -8.02
C LYS A 61 5.74 6.06 -8.60
N PHE A 62 5.89 5.25 -9.64
CA PHE A 62 7.16 5.06 -10.33
C PHE A 62 7.25 5.97 -11.55
N THR A 63 8.41 6.61 -11.73
CA THR A 63 8.68 7.40 -12.94
C THR A 63 8.89 6.48 -14.15
N THR A 64 8.74 7.05 -15.34
CA THR A 64 9.00 6.33 -16.61
C THR A 64 10.35 6.75 -17.19
N GLU A 65 10.95 5.90 -18.04
CA GLU A 65 12.16 6.22 -18.78
C GLU A 65 12.02 7.50 -19.61
N THR A 66 10.83 7.78 -20.12
CA THR A 66 10.53 8.98 -20.93
C THR A 66 10.33 10.24 -20.09
N ALA A 67 9.92 10.11 -18.82
CA ALA A 67 9.69 11.22 -17.91
C ALA A 67 10.96 11.61 -17.14
N LEU A 68 11.78 10.62 -16.74
CA LEU A 68 12.96 10.81 -15.91
C LEU A 68 13.95 11.87 -16.46
N PRO A 69 14.31 11.90 -17.76
CA PRO A 69 15.20 12.93 -18.31
C PRO A 69 14.66 14.35 -18.18
N LYS A 70 13.33 14.52 -18.17
CA LYS A 70 12.65 15.83 -18.14
C LYS A 70 12.58 16.44 -16.75
N ILE A 71 12.82 15.65 -15.70
CA ILE A 71 12.82 16.14 -14.32
C ILE A 71 14.03 17.06 -14.12
N THR A 72 13.81 18.25 -13.59
CA THR A 72 14.85 19.21 -13.24
C THR A 72 14.80 19.55 -11.76
N GLU A 73 15.83 20.24 -11.24
CA GLU A 73 15.87 20.72 -9.86
C GLU A 73 14.64 21.56 -9.54
N LYS A 74 14.17 22.36 -10.51
CA LYS A 74 12.95 23.17 -10.35
C LYS A 74 11.71 22.33 -10.16
N HIS A 75 11.60 21.18 -10.81
CA HIS A 75 10.49 20.25 -10.60
C HIS A 75 10.52 19.66 -9.18
N VAL A 76 11.71 19.21 -8.72
CA VAL A 76 11.88 18.65 -7.38
C VAL A 76 11.56 19.69 -6.31
N ASN A 77 12.16 20.88 -6.40
CA ASN A 77 11.93 21.97 -5.45
C ASN A 77 10.45 22.42 -5.43
N SER A 78 9.81 22.47 -6.61
CA SER A 78 8.40 22.82 -6.72
C SER A 78 7.48 21.80 -6.09
N TYR A 79 7.77 20.51 -6.29
CA TYR A 79 7.04 19.45 -5.62
C TYR A 79 7.18 19.55 -4.09
N MET A 80 8.41 19.71 -3.60
CA MET A 80 8.66 19.87 -2.16
C MET A 80 7.94 21.12 -1.61
N HIS A 81 8.01 22.26 -2.30
CA HIS A 81 7.29 23.46 -1.91
C HIS A 81 5.78 23.23 -1.76
N GLN A 82 5.16 22.51 -2.69
CA GLN A 82 3.72 22.25 -2.66
C GLN A 82 3.30 21.23 -1.60
N TYR A 83 4.10 20.19 -1.40
CA TYR A 83 3.69 19.03 -0.61
C TYR A 83 4.34 18.95 0.77
N HIS A 84 5.46 19.67 1.00
CA HIS A 84 6.06 19.84 2.32
C HIS A 84 5.64 21.17 3.00
N ALA A 85 4.44 21.63 2.72
CA ALA A 85 3.88 22.83 3.36
C ALA A 85 3.62 22.60 4.87
N ALA A 86 3.78 23.62 5.70
CA ALA A 86 3.70 23.51 7.16
C ALA A 86 2.37 22.91 7.64
N GLU A 87 1.27 23.28 7.00
CA GLU A 87 -0.07 22.78 7.30
C GLU A 87 -0.29 21.31 6.95
N ARG A 88 0.65 20.70 6.26
CA ARG A 88 0.63 19.29 5.87
C ARG A 88 1.61 18.43 6.67
N LEU A 89 2.44 19.03 7.50
CA LEU A 89 3.47 18.34 8.27
C LEU A 89 2.96 17.95 9.65
N VAL A 90 3.25 16.72 10.03
CA VAL A 90 3.08 16.23 11.41
C VAL A 90 4.44 15.78 11.91
N VAL A 91 4.84 16.24 13.08
CA VAL A 91 6.04 15.78 13.77
C VAL A 91 5.62 14.93 14.96
N ALA A 92 5.99 13.68 14.95
CA ALA A 92 5.72 12.76 16.04
C ALA A 92 7.01 12.38 16.76
N GLY A 93 6.94 12.28 18.08
CA GLY A 93 8.06 11.88 18.92
C GLY A 93 7.64 10.92 20.02
N VAL A 94 8.47 9.92 20.30
CA VAL A 94 8.26 8.93 21.35
C VAL A 94 9.47 8.92 22.30
N GLY A 95 9.21 9.02 23.60
CA GLY A 95 10.25 9.05 24.61
C GLY A 95 10.99 10.39 24.72
N VAL A 96 10.35 11.47 24.31
CA VAL A 96 10.85 12.86 24.42
C VAL A 96 9.85 13.70 25.18
N ASP A 97 10.33 14.76 25.86
CA ASP A 97 9.46 15.73 26.48
C ASP A 97 8.68 16.52 25.43
N HIS A 98 7.38 16.70 25.64
CA HIS A 98 6.50 17.33 24.67
C HIS A 98 6.83 18.82 24.49
N ALA A 99 7.10 19.55 25.57
CA ALA A 99 7.41 20.97 25.49
C ALA A 99 8.73 21.22 24.76
N ASP A 100 9.74 20.37 25.01
CA ASP A 100 11.03 20.43 24.32
C ASP A 100 10.87 20.11 22.82
N LEU A 101 10.02 19.12 22.48
CA LEU A 101 9.72 18.77 21.10
C LEU A 101 9.05 19.96 20.38
N VAL A 102 8.01 20.55 20.98
CA VAL A 102 7.30 21.71 20.42
C VAL A 102 8.27 22.88 20.23
N ALA A 103 9.07 23.23 21.25
CA ALA A 103 10.04 24.32 21.15
C ALA A 103 11.08 24.07 20.03
N ALA A 104 11.52 22.82 19.85
CA ALA A 104 12.45 22.46 18.78
C ALA A 104 11.80 22.57 17.40
N VAL A 105 10.54 22.13 17.26
CA VAL A 105 9.77 22.24 16.00
C VAL A 105 9.55 23.71 15.65
N GLU A 106 9.07 24.54 16.58
CA GLU A 106 8.89 25.98 16.37
C GLU A 106 10.18 26.68 15.95
N ARG A 107 11.30 26.29 16.54
CA ARG A 107 12.62 26.87 16.21
C ARG A 107 13.07 26.50 14.80
N HIS A 108 12.90 25.25 14.38
CA HIS A 108 13.52 24.72 13.16
C HIS A 108 12.59 24.67 11.95
N PHE A 109 11.25 24.59 12.14
CA PHE A 109 10.23 24.65 11.09
C PHE A 109 9.52 26.02 11.03
N ARG A 110 10.23 27.06 11.38
CA ARG A 110 9.68 28.41 11.41
C ARG A 110 9.37 28.91 10.00
N SER A 111 8.24 29.57 9.82
CA SER A 111 7.88 30.28 8.60
C SER A 111 9.01 31.23 8.14
N GLY A 112 9.25 31.29 6.83
CA GLY A 112 10.32 32.10 6.24
C GLY A 112 11.71 31.47 6.31
N SER A 113 11.81 30.19 6.79
CA SER A 113 13.09 29.49 6.90
C SER A 113 13.38 28.48 5.79
N SER A 114 12.40 28.18 4.96
CA SER A 114 12.58 27.20 3.86
C SER A 114 13.45 27.74 2.72
N THR A 115 14.06 26.83 1.96
CA THR A 115 14.93 27.21 0.83
C THR A 115 14.16 27.97 -0.24
N TRP A 116 12.95 27.54 -0.56
CA TRP A 116 12.11 28.18 -1.60
C TRP A 116 11.49 29.49 -1.18
N GLU A 117 11.26 29.74 0.13
CA GLU A 117 10.86 31.07 0.61
C GLU A 117 12.00 32.08 0.52
N LYS A 118 13.25 31.64 0.75
CA LYS A 118 14.45 32.49 0.61
C LYS A 118 14.85 32.73 -0.83
N ASN A 119 14.63 31.79 -1.70
CA ASN A 119 14.97 31.85 -3.11
C ASN A 119 13.85 31.29 -3.99
N PRO A 120 12.84 32.10 -4.35
CA PRO A 120 11.73 31.64 -5.22
C PRO A 120 12.16 31.25 -6.64
N ASP A 121 13.32 31.69 -7.11
CA ASP A 121 13.81 31.42 -8.47
C ASP A 121 14.16 29.94 -8.73
N ILE A 122 14.29 29.15 -7.65
CA ILE A 122 14.48 27.70 -7.74
C ILE A 122 13.21 26.93 -8.09
N LEU A 123 12.05 27.61 -8.10
CA LEU A 123 10.76 27.01 -8.42
C LEU A 123 10.43 27.16 -9.91
N LEU A 124 9.46 26.37 -10.36
CA LEU A 124 8.85 26.55 -11.68
C LEU A 124 8.06 27.87 -11.71
N PRO A 125 8.05 28.59 -12.84
CA PRO A 125 7.33 29.86 -12.97
C PRO A 125 5.83 29.73 -12.75
N LYS A 126 5.26 28.59 -13.03
CA LYS A 126 3.84 28.27 -12.82
C LYS A 126 3.74 26.88 -12.21
N LEU A 127 3.26 26.81 -10.99
CA LEU A 127 2.98 25.54 -10.33
C LEU A 127 1.58 25.06 -10.71
N PRO A 128 1.42 23.76 -11.03
CA PRO A 128 0.10 23.18 -11.15
C PRO A 128 -0.59 23.25 -9.78
N PRO A 129 -1.92 23.42 -9.71
CA PRO A 129 -2.63 23.36 -8.44
C PRO A 129 -2.47 21.96 -7.83
N VAL A 130 -2.43 21.90 -6.50
CA VAL A 130 -2.49 20.61 -5.79
C VAL A 130 -3.83 19.96 -6.07
N ASP A 131 -3.81 18.75 -6.59
CA ASP A 131 -5.02 17.98 -6.81
C ASP A 131 -5.62 17.57 -5.44
N ARG A 132 -6.89 17.94 -5.23
CA ARG A 132 -7.69 17.62 -4.04
C ARG A 132 -8.95 16.86 -4.41
N SER A 133 -9.02 16.34 -5.62
CA SER A 133 -10.16 15.54 -6.06
C SER A 133 -10.26 14.25 -5.24
N ILE A 134 -11.49 13.77 -5.09
CA ILE A 134 -11.76 12.48 -4.46
C ILE A 134 -11.40 11.39 -5.45
N ALA A 135 -10.70 10.36 -4.99
CA ALA A 135 -10.37 9.22 -5.81
C ALA A 135 -11.63 8.51 -6.30
N GLN A 136 -11.67 8.19 -7.60
CA GLN A 136 -12.80 7.55 -8.24
C GLN A 136 -12.44 6.12 -8.59
N TYR A 137 -13.02 5.16 -7.87
CA TYR A 137 -12.88 3.75 -8.21
C TYR A 137 -13.69 3.43 -9.48
N SER A 138 -13.04 2.87 -10.47
CA SER A 138 -13.66 2.50 -11.74
C SER A 138 -13.62 1.00 -12.04
N GLY A 139 -12.73 0.30 -11.38
CA GLY A 139 -12.36 -1.05 -11.77
C GLY A 139 -11.71 -1.09 -13.15
N GLY A 140 -11.10 -2.19 -13.49
CA GLY A 140 -10.46 -2.40 -14.78
C GLY A 140 -9.33 -3.42 -14.71
N GLU A 141 -8.52 -3.42 -15.75
CA GLU A 141 -7.53 -4.46 -15.97
C GLU A 141 -6.22 -3.86 -16.49
N VAL A 142 -5.11 -4.45 -16.07
CA VAL A 142 -3.76 -4.14 -16.57
C VAL A 142 -2.98 -5.44 -16.73
N ASP A 143 -2.59 -5.75 -17.96
CA ASP A 143 -1.75 -6.89 -18.29
C ASP A 143 -0.32 -6.48 -18.58
N LYS A 144 0.61 -7.25 -18.02
CA LYS A 144 2.06 -7.11 -18.18
C LYS A 144 2.66 -8.47 -18.52
N ASP A 145 2.55 -8.84 -19.78
CA ASP A 145 3.15 -10.06 -20.30
C ASP A 145 4.66 -9.92 -20.45
N LEU A 146 5.39 -10.70 -19.67
CA LEU A 146 6.85 -10.80 -19.69
C LEU A 146 7.32 -12.21 -20.11
N SER A 147 6.49 -12.99 -20.76
CA SER A 147 6.80 -14.37 -21.21
C SER A 147 8.12 -14.45 -22.01
N THR A 148 8.45 -13.38 -22.75
CA THR A 148 9.68 -13.30 -23.54
C THR A 148 10.92 -12.91 -22.74
N LEU A 149 10.77 -12.31 -21.53
CA LEU A 149 11.87 -11.84 -20.69
C LEU A 149 12.29 -12.85 -19.62
N ALA A 150 11.44 -13.82 -19.30
CA ALA A 150 11.69 -14.83 -18.28
C ALA A 150 12.73 -15.88 -18.70
N VAL A 151 13.01 -15.98 -19.99
CA VAL A 151 13.95 -16.95 -20.53
C VAL A 151 15.40 -16.64 -20.09
N GLY A 152 15.98 -17.52 -19.27
CA GLY A 152 17.38 -17.41 -18.84
C GLY A 152 17.62 -16.74 -17.49
N THR A 153 16.59 -16.45 -16.71
CA THR A 153 16.76 -16.02 -15.32
C THR A 153 16.91 -17.23 -14.38
N PRO A 154 17.62 -17.10 -13.23
CA PRO A 154 17.74 -18.18 -12.26
C PRO A 154 16.47 -18.42 -11.42
N TYR A 155 15.43 -17.59 -11.59
CA TYR A 155 14.17 -17.67 -10.85
C TYR A 155 13.15 -18.51 -11.61
N PRO A 156 12.23 -19.19 -10.89
CA PRO A 156 11.13 -19.89 -11.54
C PRO A 156 10.31 -18.91 -12.38
N ASN A 157 9.91 -19.33 -13.57
CA ASN A 157 9.01 -18.60 -14.43
C ASN A 157 7.61 -18.63 -13.79
N LEU A 158 7.27 -17.59 -13.05
CA LEU A 158 5.99 -17.47 -12.35
C LEU A 158 5.07 -16.51 -13.07
N ALA A 159 3.79 -16.87 -13.09
CA ALA A 159 2.71 -15.97 -13.40
C ALA A 159 2.10 -15.42 -12.10
N HIS A 160 1.76 -14.15 -12.11
CA HIS A 160 1.15 -13.47 -11.00
C HIS A 160 -0.21 -12.91 -11.40
N VAL A 161 -1.19 -13.06 -10.53
CA VAL A 161 -2.50 -12.41 -10.66
C VAL A 161 -2.84 -11.68 -9.37
N ALA A 162 -3.33 -10.46 -9.50
CA ALA A 162 -3.93 -9.73 -8.40
C ALA A 162 -5.37 -9.39 -8.75
N LEU A 163 -6.29 -9.74 -7.87
CA LEU A 163 -7.71 -9.44 -7.98
C LEU A 163 -8.12 -8.57 -6.80
N GLY A 164 -8.71 -7.43 -7.09
CA GLY A 164 -9.13 -6.47 -6.07
C GLY A 164 -10.52 -5.89 -6.32
N PHE A 165 -11.09 -5.38 -5.24
CA PHE A 165 -12.37 -4.68 -5.22
C PHE A 165 -12.22 -3.37 -4.45
N GLU A 166 -13.16 -2.46 -4.65
CA GLU A 166 -13.21 -1.25 -3.86
C GLU A 166 -13.27 -1.58 -2.36
N GLY A 167 -12.29 -1.09 -1.63
CA GLY A 167 -12.25 -1.15 -0.17
C GLY A 167 -12.90 0.07 0.45
N VAL A 168 -12.45 0.44 1.64
CA VAL A 168 -13.00 1.59 2.36
C VAL A 168 -11.91 2.55 2.82
N SER A 169 -12.29 3.81 2.97
CA SER A 169 -11.48 4.81 3.65
C SER A 169 -11.17 4.37 5.08
N TYR A 170 -10.01 4.77 5.62
CA TYR A 170 -9.73 4.57 7.04
C TYR A 170 -10.64 5.37 7.98
N ARG A 171 -11.50 6.24 7.43
CA ARG A 171 -12.55 6.99 8.17
C ARG A 171 -13.92 6.33 8.12
N ASP A 172 -14.07 5.29 7.31
CA ASP A 172 -15.32 4.57 7.15
C ASP A 172 -15.62 3.74 8.40
N SER A 173 -16.91 3.61 8.75
CA SER A 173 -17.37 2.76 9.85
C SER A 173 -17.01 1.29 9.68
N ASP A 174 -16.82 0.82 8.45
CA ASP A 174 -16.46 -0.56 8.14
C ASP A 174 -14.95 -0.80 8.12
N PHE A 175 -14.12 0.21 8.37
CA PHE A 175 -12.65 0.09 8.31
C PHE A 175 -12.12 -1.05 9.19
N VAL A 176 -12.59 -1.15 10.44
CA VAL A 176 -12.15 -2.21 11.37
C VAL A 176 -12.62 -3.59 10.90
N ALA A 177 -13.81 -3.68 10.30
CA ALA A 177 -14.30 -4.94 9.71
C ALA A 177 -13.43 -5.37 8.51
N PHE A 178 -12.96 -4.45 7.67
CA PHE A 178 -11.98 -4.73 6.61
C PHE A 178 -10.61 -5.15 7.17
N CYS A 179 -10.17 -4.60 8.29
CA CYS A 179 -8.95 -5.06 8.97
C CYS A 179 -9.10 -6.50 9.50
N VAL A 180 -10.26 -6.84 10.06
CA VAL A 180 -10.56 -8.22 10.49
C VAL A 180 -10.63 -9.16 9.30
N LEU A 181 -11.29 -8.76 8.20
CA LEU A 181 -11.34 -9.51 6.94
C LEU A 181 -9.93 -9.76 6.38
N HIS A 182 -9.05 -8.78 6.43
CA HIS A 182 -7.66 -8.92 6.01
C HIS A 182 -6.94 -10.03 6.82
N MET A 183 -7.11 -10.05 8.13
CA MET A 183 -6.54 -11.11 8.97
C MET A 183 -7.20 -12.49 8.72
N LEU A 184 -8.48 -12.51 8.43
CA LEU A 184 -9.23 -13.74 8.14
C LEU A 184 -8.75 -14.40 6.84
N LEU A 185 -8.60 -13.62 5.76
CA LEU A 185 -8.03 -14.11 4.51
C LEU A 185 -6.54 -14.39 4.66
N GLY A 186 -5.79 -13.43 5.19
CA GLY A 186 -4.37 -13.54 5.50
C GLY A 186 -3.51 -13.95 4.32
N GLY A 187 -2.83 -15.07 4.44
CA GLY A 187 -1.98 -15.62 3.40
C GLY A 187 -0.50 -15.31 3.58
N GLY A 188 0.28 -15.61 2.55
CA GLY A 188 1.74 -15.47 2.50
C GLY A 188 2.36 -16.39 1.45
N GLY A 189 3.68 -16.60 1.52
CA GLY A 189 4.38 -17.58 0.69
C GLY A 189 4.13 -19.02 1.17
N SER A 190 4.13 -19.98 0.25
CA SER A 190 3.93 -21.40 0.58
C SER A 190 5.03 -21.97 1.50
N PHE A 191 6.19 -21.33 1.55
CA PHE A 191 7.30 -21.67 2.44
C PHE A 191 7.46 -20.71 3.62
N SER A 192 6.38 -20.05 4.03
CA SER A 192 6.46 -19.14 5.18
C SER A 192 6.79 -19.92 6.44
N ALA A 193 7.90 -19.58 7.06
CA ALA A 193 8.34 -20.18 8.33
C ALA A 193 7.51 -19.72 9.51
N GLY A 194 6.26 -19.50 9.41
CA GLY A 194 5.36 -19.13 10.51
C GLY A 194 6.05 -18.41 11.66
N GLY A 195 5.44 -17.49 12.28
CA GLY A 195 5.95 -16.82 13.49
C GLY A 195 4.77 -16.56 14.41
N PRO A 196 5.02 -16.11 15.64
CA PRO A 196 3.93 -15.71 16.52
C PRO A 196 2.99 -14.73 15.83
N GLY A 197 1.71 -15.03 15.75
CA GLY A 197 0.69 -14.23 15.08
C GLY A 197 0.58 -14.39 13.56
N LYS A 198 1.49 -15.12 12.91
CA LYS A 198 1.39 -15.49 11.47
C LYS A 198 0.89 -16.92 11.34
N GLY A 199 -0.30 -17.23 11.85
CA GLY A 199 -0.85 -18.58 11.79
C GLY A 199 -1.13 -19.03 10.35
N MET A 200 -0.63 -20.20 9.97
CA MET A 200 -0.96 -20.87 8.70
C MET A 200 -2.40 -21.43 8.69
N TYR A 201 -3.28 -20.83 9.46
CA TYR A 201 -4.69 -21.19 9.62
C TYR A 201 -5.65 -20.12 9.06
N THR A 202 -5.10 -19.15 8.31
CA THR A 202 -5.94 -18.20 7.58
C THR A 202 -6.54 -18.87 6.34
N ARG A 203 -7.62 -18.31 5.81
CA ARG A 203 -8.37 -18.93 4.71
C ARG A 203 -7.52 -19.18 3.47
N LEU A 204 -6.64 -18.25 3.10
CA LEU A 204 -5.75 -18.47 1.94
C LEU A 204 -4.73 -19.58 2.18
N TYR A 205 -4.33 -19.87 3.42
CA TYR A 205 -3.52 -21.06 3.72
C TYR A 205 -4.35 -22.33 3.66
N THR A 206 -5.48 -22.39 4.37
CA THR A 206 -6.25 -23.63 4.52
C THR A 206 -6.99 -24.04 3.27
N ASP A 207 -7.58 -23.09 2.56
CA ASP A 207 -8.47 -23.32 1.44
C ASP A 207 -7.78 -23.21 0.07
N VAL A 208 -6.63 -22.52 0.01
CA VAL A 208 -5.92 -22.26 -1.26
C VAL A 208 -4.57 -22.98 -1.26
N MET A 209 -3.58 -22.50 -0.52
CA MET A 209 -2.20 -22.99 -0.64
C MET A 209 -2.01 -24.43 -0.15
N ASN A 210 -2.72 -24.88 0.91
CA ASN A 210 -2.63 -26.25 1.38
C ASN A 210 -3.35 -27.25 0.47
N ARG A 211 -4.25 -26.80 -0.41
CA ARG A 211 -4.96 -27.64 -1.37
C ARG A 211 -4.34 -27.63 -2.76
N CYS A 212 -3.74 -26.51 -3.13
CA CYS A 212 -3.18 -26.27 -4.46
C CYS A 212 -1.67 -26.05 -4.35
N HIS A 213 -0.89 -27.13 -4.31
CA HIS A 213 0.57 -27.10 -4.11
C HIS A 213 1.36 -26.41 -5.23
N TRP A 214 0.71 -26.10 -6.35
CA TRP A 214 1.26 -25.34 -7.47
C TRP A 214 1.09 -23.82 -7.30
N ILE A 215 0.46 -23.36 -6.21
CA ILE A 215 0.39 -21.96 -5.83
C ILE A 215 1.59 -21.65 -4.92
N TYR A 216 2.47 -20.77 -5.35
CA TYR A 216 3.69 -20.38 -4.62
C TYR A 216 3.44 -19.36 -3.53
N GLY A 217 2.40 -18.58 -3.66
CA GLY A 217 1.97 -17.61 -2.66
C GLY A 217 0.60 -17.05 -2.96
N ALA A 218 -0.15 -16.75 -1.91
CA ALA A 218 -1.41 -16.03 -1.98
C ALA A 218 -1.53 -15.14 -0.74
N THR A 219 -1.68 -13.83 -0.92
CA THR A 219 -1.69 -12.84 0.17
C THR A 219 -2.78 -11.82 -0.07
N ALA A 220 -3.55 -11.56 0.98
CA ALA A 220 -4.53 -10.47 0.99
C ALA A 220 -3.87 -9.16 1.40
N TYR A 221 -4.33 -8.04 0.84
CA TYR A 221 -3.91 -6.69 1.18
C TYR A 221 -5.13 -5.78 1.35
N ASN A 222 -5.05 -4.90 2.32
CA ASN A 222 -6.05 -3.87 2.58
C ASN A 222 -5.39 -2.49 2.52
N HIS A 223 -5.56 -1.80 1.39
CA HIS A 223 -5.07 -0.44 1.19
C HIS A 223 -6.21 0.53 1.47
N SER A 224 -6.10 1.28 2.57
CA SER A 224 -7.10 2.29 2.94
C SER A 224 -6.50 3.70 2.86
N TYR A 225 -7.25 4.61 2.27
CA TYR A 225 -6.88 6.00 2.04
C TYR A 225 -7.85 6.95 2.76
N ALA A 226 -7.70 8.25 2.55
CA ALA A 226 -8.55 9.25 3.21
C ALA A 226 -10.01 9.23 2.72
N ASP A 227 -10.23 8.83 1.49
CA ASP A 227 -11.49 8.94 0.75
C ASP A 227 -12.01 7.62 0.14
N THR A 228 -11.13 6.61 0.00
CA THR A 228 -11.45 5.32 -0.58
C THR A 228 -10.50 4.23 -0.08
N GLY A 229 -10.60 3.03 -0.62
CA GLY A 229 -9.68 1.92 -0.38
C GLY A 229 -9.65 0.92 -1.52
N LEU A 230 -8.72 -0.02 -1.43
CA LEU A 230 -8.58 -1.14 -2.34
C LEU A 230 -8.28 -2.40 -1.52
N PHE A 231 -9.17 -3.37 -1.57
CA PHE A 231 -8.94 -4.67 -0.95
C PHE A 231 -8.64 -5.70 -2.04
N CYS A 232 -7.52 -6.40 -1.93
CA CYS A 232 -7.10 -7.32 -2.97
C CYS A 232 -6.43 -8.58 -2.44
N VAL A 233 -6.38 -9.59 -3.30
CA VAL A 233 -5.55 -10.80 -3.13
C VAL A 233 -4.59 -10.87 -4.30
N HIS A 234 -3.30 -10.99 -4.01
CA HIS A 234 -2.25 -11.27 -4.98
C HIS A 234 -1.80 -12.73 -4.81
N ALA A 235 -1.72 -13.46 -5.90
CA ALA A 235 -1.22 -14.83 -5.89
C ALA A 235 -0.28 -15.09 -7.07
N SER A 236 0.54 -16.13 -6.92
CA SER A 236 1.50 -16.57 -7.92
C SER A 236 1.47 -18.08 -8.10
N SER A 237 1.63 -18.50 -9.34
CA SER A 237 1.63 -19.93 -9.71
C SER A 237 2.51 -20.20 -10.93
N ASP A 238 2.61 -21.46 -11.32
CA ASP A 238 3.07 -21.81 -12.64
C ASP A 238 2.14 -21.19 -13.71
N PRO A 239 2.69 -20.75 -14.86
CA PRO A 239 1.91 -20.10 -15.92
C PRO A 239 0.72 -20.92 -16.43
N GLU A 240 0.86 -22.25 -16.49
CA GLU A 240 -0.20 -23.14 -16.99
C GLU A 240 -1.46 -23.16 -16.10
N GLN A 241 -1.34 -22.77 -14.81
CA GLN A 241 -2.44 -22.78 -13.85
C GLN A 241 -2.96 -21.36 -13.49
N ILE A 242 -2.52 -20.33 -14.18
CA ILE A 242 -2.87 -18.94 -13.78
C ILE A 242 -4.39 -18.67 -13.81
N ASN A 243 -5.13 -19.27 -14.74
CA ASN A 243 -6.59 -19.20 -14.78
C ASN A 243 -7.24 -19.86 -13.57
N ASP A 244 -6.73 -21.03 -13.17
CA ASP A 244 -7.27 -21.73 -12.00
C ASP A 244 -7.03 -20.92 -10.73
N VAL A 245 -5.86 -20.24 -10.62
CA VAL A 245 -5.61 -19.30 -9.51
C VAL A 245 -6.65 -18.20 -9.48
N LEU A 246 -6.92 -17.56 -10.60
CA LEU A 246 -7.93 -16.48 -10.69
C LEU A 246 -9.31 -16.97 -10.22
N ILE A 247 -9.73 -18.14 -10.69
CA ILE A 247 -11.01 -18.77 -10.30
C ILE A 247 -11.03 -19.06 -8.80
N ILE A 248 -9.96 -19.66 -8.26
CA ILE A 248 -9.86 -20.02 -6.84
C ILE A 248 -9.90 -18.76 -5.96
N ILE A 249 -9.20 -17.68 -6.33
CA ILE A 249 -9.25 -16.42 -5.58
C ILE A 249 -10.67 -15.82 -5.63
N LEU A 250 -11.29 -15.82 -6.81
CA LEU A 250 -12.66 -15.31 -6.98
C LEU A 250 -13.65 -16.11 -6.12
N GLU A 251 -13.49 -17.43 -6.05
CA GLU A 251 -14.30 -18.27 -5.15
C GLU A 251 -14.15 -17.89 -3.67
N GLN A 252 -12.95 -17.46 -3.22
CA GLN A 252 -12.79 -17.04 -1.84
C GLN A 252 -13.61 -15.77 -1.55
N PHE A 253 -13.65 -14.81 -2.48
CA PHE A 253 -14.53 -13.64 -2.35
C PHE A 253 -16.01 -14.02 -2.34
N PHE A 254 -16.44 -14.95 -3.20
CA PHE A 254 -17.83 -15.44 -3.18
C PHE A 254 -18.18 -16.18 -1.87
N LYS A 255 -17.25 -16.93 -1.30
CA LYS A 255 -17.47 -17.62 -0.02
C LYS A 255 -17.68 -16.62 1.12
N LEU A 256 -17.07 -15.43 1.09
CA LEU A 256 -17.30 -14.39 2.10
C LEU A 256 -18.78 -13.98 2.17
N SER A 257 -19.45 -13.87 1.02
CA SER A 257 -20.89 -13.54 0.98
C SER A 257 -21.82 -14.67 1.44
N LYS A 258 -21.30 -15.88 1.65
CA LYS A 258 -22.10 -17.04 2.13
C LYS A 258 -22.03 -17.25 3.63
N GLY A 259 -21.04 -16.66 4.29
CA GLY A 259 -20.85 -16.77 5.72
C GLY A 259 -19.40 -16.98 6.14
N VAL A 260 -19.18 -16.82 7.41
CA VAL A 260 -17.89 -17.01 8.07
C VAL A 260 -18.09 -17.83 9.33
N GLU A 261 -17.26 -18.85 9.53
CA GLU A 261 -17.32 -19.67 10.73
C GLU A 261 -16.91 -18.86 11.97
N LYS A 262 -17.59 -19.09 13.09
CA LYS A 262 -17.33 -18.37 14.34
C LYS A 262 -15.89 -18.50 14.80
N GLU A 263 -15.32 -19.69 14.72
CA GLU A 263 -13.93 -19.95 15.13
C GLU A 263 -12.92 -19.23 14.24
N GLU A 264 -13.18 -19.15 12.92
CA GLU A 264 -12.35 -18.44 11.97
C GLU A 264 -12.36 -16.92 12.26
N LEU A 265 -13.55 -16.37 12.50
CA LEU A 265 -13.70 -14.95 12.86
C LEU A 265 -12.98 -14.63 14.18
N GLU A 266 -13.16 -15.43 15.21
CA GLU A 266 -12.51 -15.19 16.51
C GLU A 266 -10.98 -15.31 16.41
N ARG A 267 -10.44 -16.24 15.62
CA ARG A 267 -8.99 -16.30 15.32
C ARG A 267 -8.50 -15.00 14.68
N ALA A 268 -9.20 -14.53 13.64
CA ALA A 268 -8.84 -13.29 12.94
C ALA A 268 -8.83 -12.07 13.88
N LYS A 269 -9.84 -11.94 14.75
CA LYS A 269 -9.90 -10.89 15.78
C LYS A 269 -8.75 -10.97 16.78
N ILE A 270 -8.44 -12.16 17.28
CA ILE A 270 -7.32 -12.36 18.23
C ILE A 270 -6.00 -12.00 17.54
N GLN A 271 -5.80 -12.44 16.32
CA GLN A 271 -4.60 -12.16 15.53
C GLN A 271 -4.42 -10.65 15.29
N LEU A 272 -5.48 -9.95 14.89
CA LEU A 272 -5.44 -8.50 14.68
C LEU A 272 -5.10 -7.74 15.97
N LYS A 273 -5.73 -8.09 17.10
CA LYS A 273 -5.44 -7.50 18.41
C LYS A 273 -3.98 -7.74 18.83
N SER A 274 -3.51 -8.97 18.69
CA SER A 274 -2.13 -9.32 19.04
C SER A 274 -1.12 -8.55 18.19
N GLN A 275 -1.36 -8.45 16.87
CA GLN A 275 -0.50 -7.72 15.97
C GLN A 275 -0.47 -6.22 16.27
N LEU A 276 -1.64 -5.63 16.56
CA LEU A 276 -1.73 -4.22 16.97
C LEU A 276 -0.88 -3.95 18.21
N MET A 277 -1.03 -4.77 19.27
CA MET A 277 -0.29 -4.57 20.50
C MET A 277 1.21 -4.79 20.33
N MET A 278 1.63 -5.85 19.64
CA MET A 278 3.05 -6.12 19.38
C MET A 278 3.72 -5.01 18.56
N ASN A 279 3.02 -4.47 17.56
CA ASN A 279 3.53 -3.39 16.74
C ASN A 279 3.79 -2.12 17.55
N LEU A 280 2.93 -1.81 18.52
CA LEU A 280 3.07 -0.61 19.36
C LEU A 280 4.18 -0.71 20.42
N GLU A 281 4.75 -1.90 20.67
CA GLU A 281 5.95 -2.06 21.51
C GLU A 281 7.21 -1.55 20.82
N VAL A 282 7.19 -1.47 19.48
CA VAL A 282 8.33 -1.03 18.67
C VAL A 282 8.26 0.48 18.46
N ARG A 283 9.21 1.24 19.03
CA ARG A 283 9.22 2.72 18.96
C ARG A 283 9.09 3.31 17.56
N PRO A 284 9.82 2.82 16.53
CA PRO A 284 9.63 3.28 15.15
C PRO A 284 8.19 3.13 14.66
N VAL A 285 7.55 2.00 14.94
CA VAL A 285 6.15 1.76 14.55
C VAL A 285 5.21 2.68 15.34
N MET A 286 5.47 2.88 16.63
CA MET A 286 4.65 3.73 17.49
C MET A 286 4.64 5.19 17.02
N PHE A 287 5.80 5.80 16.69
CA PHE A 287 5.80 7.20 16.23
C PHE A 287 5.19 7.34 14.83
N GLU A 288 5.36 6.36 13.96
CA GLU A 288 4.72 6.34 12.66
C GLU A 288 3.20 6.22 12.79
N ASP A 289 2.70 5.33 13.64
CA ASP A 289 1.26 5.19 13.95
C ASP A 289 0.67 6.50 14.47
N LEU A 290 1.35 7.16 15.42
CA LEU A 290 0.94 8.47 15.93
C LEU A 290 0.82 9.50 14.82
N ALA A 291 1.83 9.62 13.94
CA ALA A 291 1.82 10.57 12.84
C ALA A 291 0.69 10.26 11.85
N ARG A 292 0.53 8.99 11.46
CA ARG A 292 -0.54 8.55 10.54
C ARG A 292 -1.94 8.81 11.09
N GLN A 293 -2.17 8.56 12.38
CA GLN A 293 -3.46 8.83 13.02
C GLN A 293 -3.79 10.33 13.02
N ILE A 294 -2.81 11.20 13.33
CA ILE A 294 -3.02 12.65 13.30
C ILE A 294 -3.30 13.13 11.86
N ILE A 295 -2.54 12.65 10.87
CA ILE A 295 -2.79 12.99 9.45
C ILE A 295 -4.18 12.50 9.01
N GLY A 296 -4.55 11.29 9.42
CA GLY A 296 -5.78 10.64 9.00
C GLY A 296 -7.03 11.17 9.70
N HIS A 297 -6.99 11.26 11.01
CA HIS A 297 -8.16 11.53 11.86
C HIS A 297 -8.10 12.89 12.56
N GLY A 298 -6.94 13.54 12.65
CA GLY A 298 -6.74 14.77 13.43
C GLY A 298 -6.55 14.53 14.92
N TYR A 299 -6.64 13.29 15.39
CA TYR A 299 -6.45 12.91 16.80
C TYR A 299 -5.91 11.49 16.92
N ARG A 300 -5.38 11.15 18.10
CA ARG A 300 -4.93 9.81 18.42
C ARG A 300 -6.08 8.99 18.97
N ARG A 301 -6.31 7.83 18.38
CA ARG A 301 -7.14 6.76 18.97
C ARG A 301 -6.27 5.86 19.82
N LYS A 302 -6.78 5.47 20.99
CA LYS A 302 -6.07 4.55 21.87
C LYS A 302 -6.18 3.11 21.37
N PRO A 303 -5.18 2.25 21.64
CA PRO A 303 -5.25 0.85 21.26
C PRO A 303 -6.48 0.12 21.81
N GLU A 304 -6.92 0.49 23.02
CA GLU A 304 -8.11 -0.08 23.68
C GLU A 304 -9.39 0.19 22.88
N GLU A 305 -9.51 1.36 22.26
CA GLU A 305 -10.66 1.72 21.42
C GLU A 305 -10.72 0.84 20.16
N TYR A 306 -9.56 0.56 19.53
CA TYR A 306 -9.50 -0.40 18.42
C TYR A 306 -9.85 -1.82 18.88
N VAL A 307 -9.38 -2.25 20.03
CA VAL A 307 -9.71 -3.57 20.60
C VAL A 307 -11.22 -3.71 20.83
N GLU A 308 -11.87 -2.68 21.34
CA GLU A 308 -13.33 -2.68 21.51
C GLU A 308 -14.07 -2.77 20.17
N GLU A 309 -13.63 -2.05 19.15
CA GLU A 309 -14.24 -2.13 17.82
C GLU A 309 -14.00 -3.48 17.16
N ILE A 310 -12.79 -4.04 17.26
CA ILE A 310 -12.49 -5.39 16.75
C ILE A 310 -13.42 -6.42 17.41
N ASN A 311 -13.67 -6.32 18.71
CA ASN A 311 -14.56 -7.23 19.42
C ASN A 311 -16.02 -7.15 18.93
N LYS A 312 -16.47 -5.98 18.48
CA LYS A 312 -17.84 -5.75 17.96
C LYS A 312 -18.08 -6.32 16.58
N VAL A 313 -17.05 -6.57 15.78
CA VAL A 313 -17.20 -7.10 14.41
C VAL A 313 -17.90 -8.47 14.47
N THR A 314 -18.93 -8.64 13.69
CA THR A 314 -19.75 -9.86 13.60
C THR A 314 -19.53 -10.61 12.29
N ALA A 315 -20.03 -11.85 12.19
CA ALA A 315 -20.00 -12.60 10.95
C ALA A 315 -20.86 -11.92 9.86
N GLU A 316 -21.96 -11.31 10.25
CA GLU A 316 -22.85 -10.55 9.39
C GLU A 316 -22.16 -9.31 8.79
N ASP A 317 -21.29 -8.65 9.56
CA ASP A 317 -20.45 -7.55 9.04
C ASP A 317 -19.53 -8.03 7.93
N ILE A 318 -18.87 -9.18 8.11
CA ILE A 318 -17.99 -9.77 7.08
C ILE A 318 -18.78 -10.15 5.82
N VAL A 319 -19.96 -10.75 5.97
CA VAL A 319 -20.85 -11.05 4.85
C VAL A 319 -21.24 -9.77 4.10
N ARG A 320 -21.69 -8.75 4.81
CA ARG A 320 -22.11 -7.47 4.26
C ARG A 320 -20.99 -6.77 3.47
N ILE A 321 -19.76 -6.73 4.01
CA ILE A 321 -18.64 -6.14 3.27
C ILE A 321 -18.22 -7.02 2.09
N GLY A 322 -18.34 -8.34 2.18
CA GLY A 322 -18.16 -9.26 1.07
C GLY A 322 -19.14 -9.00 -0.08
N GLU A 323 -20.42 -8.85 0.24
CA GLU A 323 -21.47 -8.51 -0.73
C GLU A 323 -21.25 -7.12 -1.35
N ARG A 324 -20.84 -6.13 -0.52
CA ARG A 324 -20.48 -4.78 -0.99
C ARG A 324 -19.37 -4.84 -2.04
N MET A 325 -18.28 -5.58 -1.77
CA MET A 325 -17.17 -5.74 -2.72
C MET A 325 -17.64 -6.40 -4.02
N LEU A 326 -18.38 -7.50 -3.94
CA LEU A 326 -18.87 -8.26 -5.11
C LEU A 326 -19.92 -7.50 -5.94
N SER A 327 -20.59 -6.50 -5.38
CA SER A 327 -21.49 -5.63 -6.13
C SER A 327 -20.76 -4.60 -6.98
N GLY A 328 -19.46 -4.35 -6.68
CA GLY A 328 -18.60 -3.46 -7.43
C GLY A 328 -17.93 -4.15 -8.61
N ARG A 329 -17.33 -3.34 -9.48
CA ARG A 329 -16.53 -3.84 -10.60
C ARG A 329 -15.15 -4.29 -10.08
N PRO A 330 -14.64 -5.48 -10.45
CA PRO A 330 -13.31 -5.91 -10.04
C PRO A 330 -12.20 -5.10 -10.72
N SER A 331 -11.03 -5.07 -10.08
CA SER A 331 -9.77 -4.62 -10.65
C SER A 331 -8.83 -5.81 -10.73
N MET A 332 -8.14 -5.97 -11.85
CA MET A 332 -7.26 -7.11 -12.06
C MET A 332 -5.90 -6.69 -12.64
N VAL A 333 -4.87 -7.42 -12.26
CA VAL A 333 -3.54 -7.35 -12.87
C VAL A 333 -3.05 -8.74 -13.17
N GLY A 334 -2.63 -8.96 -14.42
CA GLY A 334 -1.83 -10.09 -14.83
C GLY A 334 -0.36 -9.66 -15.02
N TYR A 335 0.59 -10.42 -14.47
CA TYR A 335 2.02 -10.11 -14.56
C TYR A 335 2.87 -11.37 -14.69
N GLY A 336 3.90 -11.33 -15.53
CA GLY A 336 4.81 -12.45 -15.80
C GLY A 336 4.43 -13.19 -17.07
N ASP A 337 4.56 -14.53 -17.09
CA ASP A 337 4.05 -15.32 -18.20
C ASP A 337 2.55 -15.54 -18.03
N ILE A 338 1.78 -14.64 -18.61
CA ILE A 338 0.31 -14.64 -18.55
C ILE A 338 -0.33 -15.11 -19.86
N SER A 339 0.43 -15.79 -20.73
CA SER A 339 -0.08 -16.27 -22.03
C SER A 339 -1.29 -17.20 -21.93
N LYS A 340 -1.53 -17.79 -20.74
CA LYS A 340 -2.67 -18.66 -20.44
C LYS A 340 -3.78 -17.97 -19.66
N LEU A 341 -3.59 -16.73 -19.25
CA LEU A 341 -4.62 -15.98 -18.56
C LEU A 341 -5.73 -15.64 -19.55
N ALA A 342 -6.92 -16.18 -19.34
CA ALA A 342 -8.11 -15.83 -20.12
C ALA A 342 -8.77 -14.61 -19.45
N VAL A 343 -8.89 -13.57 -20.20
CA VAL A 343 -9.52 -12.30 -19.81
C VAL A 343 -10.81 -12.13 -20.56
#